data_196ca813125d2cf6b3b28a5c91007aa6
#
_entry.id   196ca813125d2cf6b3b28a5c91007aa6
#
_cell.length_a   1.000
_cell.length_b   1.000
_cell.length_c   1.000
_cell.angle_alpha   90.00
_cell.angle_beta   90.00
_cell.angle_gamma   90.00
#
_symmetry.space_group_name_H-M   'P 1'
#
loop_
_entity.id
_entity.type
_entity.pdbx_description
1 polymer ?
#
loop_
_entity_poly.entity_id
_entity_poly.type
_entity_poly.pdbx_seq_one_letter_code
_entity_poly.pdbx_strand_id
1 'polypeptide(L)'
;AYANGFGIRSEKELQARDLVYFGKIERERRYKGNDPEVLNGHHQSGEIKHGNNMHVHVIVSRKDQTNKIKLSPMASERGDTDNAMLNGKAVQRGFNRMAFSEKAEHAFDRAFDYKRNINQSFSYLNTMKHGNSQEQAAMRKMEISQARQTTMEQANQKNQTRTTAIPDQELKIKGEEKNGSSSELSI
;
A
#
# COMPACT_ATOMS: atom_id res chain seq x y z
N ALA A 1 -10.64 -9.85 -1.14
CA ALA A 1 -11.04 -8.88 -0.10
C ALA A 1 -12.57 -8.75 -0.02
N TYR A 2 -13.26 -8.31 -1.09
CA TYR A 2 -14.71 -8.01 -1.05
C TYR A 2 -15.56 -9.18 -0.56
N ALA A 3 -15.48 -10.33 -1.23
CA ALA A 3 -16.34 -11.48 -0.94
C ALA A 3 -16.16 -12.00 0.50
N ASN A 4 -14.92 -11.99 1.00
CA ASN A 4 -14.58 -12.49 2.33
C ASN A 4 -14.77 -11.44 3.45
N GLY A 5 -15.23 -10.23 3.08
CA GLY A 5 -15.54 -9.16 4.03
C GLY A 5 -16.93 -9.23 4.64
N PHE A 6 -17.77 -10.21 4.25
CA PHE A 6 -19.14 -10.34 4.71
C PHE A 6 -19.37 -11.45 5.75
N GLY A 7 -18.33 -12.00 6.34
CA GLY A 7 -18.49 -13.11 7.30
C GLY A 7 -19.20 -14.33 6.72
N ILE A 8 -19.11 -14.51 5.40
CA ILE A 8 -19.79 -15.59 4.69
C ILE A 8 -19.20 -16.92 5.12
N ARG A 9 -20.06 -17.84 5.50
CA ARG A 9 -19.70 -19.19 5.85
C ARG A 9 -19.52 -20.04 4.61
N SER A 10 -18.40 -19.90 3.99
CA SER A 10 -17.90 -20.87 3.02
C SER A 10 -16.74 -21.60 3.68
N GLU A 11 -16.71 -22.91 3.63
CA GLU A 11 -15.54 -23.70 4.02
C GLU A 11 -14.33 -23.34 3.15
N LYS A 12 -14.59 -22.71 2.02
CA LYS A 12 -13.60 -22.26 1.05
C LYS A 12 -13.61 -20.76 0.91
N GLU A 13 -12.44 -20.14 0.98
CA GLU A 13 -12.27 -18.73 0.68
C GLU A 13 -12.61 -18.44 -0.80
N LEU A 14 -13.50 -17.47 -1.02
CA LEU A 14 -13.92 -17.06 -2.36
C LEU A 14 -12.80 -16.26 -3.06
N GLN A 15 -12.55 -16.61 -4.31
CA GLN A 15 -11.57 -15.95 -5.17
C GLN A 15 -12.26 -15.05 -6.19
N ALA A 16 -11.49 -14.25 -6.93
CA ALA A 16 -12.02 -13.34 -7.94
C ALA A 16 -12.84 -14.07 -9.02
N ARG A 17 -12.44 -15.27 -9.39
CA ARG A 17 -13.14 -16.11 -10.37
C ARG A 17 -14.50 -16.62 -9.90
N ASP A 18 -14.76 -16.61 -8.59
CA ASP A 18 -16.03 -17.04 -8.02
C ASP A 18 -17.05 -15.87 -8.00
N LEU A 19 -16.64 -14.69 -8.43
CA LEU A 19 -17.44 -13.47 -8.41
C LEU A 19 -17.90 -13.08 -9.82
N VAL A 20 -19.08 -12.49 -9.91
CA VAL A 20 -19.52 -11.76 -11.09
C VAL A 20 -19.37 -10.27 -10.80
N TYR A 21 -18.51 -9.60 -11.53
CA TYR A 21 -18.25 -8.18 -11.35
C TYR A 21 -18.01 -7.46 -12.66
N PHE A 22 -18.27 -6.15 -12.64
CA PHE A 22 -17.99 -5.24 -13.74
C PHE A 22 -17.17 -4.07 -13.20
N GLY A 23 -16.11 -3.70 -13.92
CA GLY A 23 -15.24 -2.58 -13.59
C GLY A 23 -15.24 -1.51 -14.66
N LYS A 24 -15.31 -0.23 -14.25
CA LYS A 24 -15.19 0.93 -15.13
C LYS A 24 -14.11 1.86 -14.58
N ILE A 25 -13.16 2.24 -15.42
CA ILE A 25 -12.15 3.25 -15.10
C ILE A 25 -12.69 4.61 -15.53
N GLU A 26 -12.72 5.57 -14.62
CA GLU A 26 -13.01 6.97 -14.89
C GLU A 26 -11.76 7.81 -14.65
N ARG A 27 -11.44 8.68 -15.61
CA ARG A 27 -10.22 9.50 -15.57
C ARG A 27 -10.45 10.86 -14.92
N GLU A 28 -11.69 11.30 -14.87
CA GLU A 28 -12.09 12.62 -14.41
C GLU A 28 -13.06 12.51 -13.24
N ARG A 29 -13.05 13.50 -12.38
CA ARG A 29 -14.12 13.77 -11.42
C ARG A 29 -14.72 15.13 -11.68
N ARG A 30 -16.01 15.25 -11.42
CA ARG A 30 -16.73 16.52 -11.52
C ARG A 30 -17.22 16.95 -10.15
N TYR A 31 -17.26 18.25 -9.94
CA TYR A 31 -17.84 18.81 -8.74
C TYR A 31 -19.33 18.49 -8.67
N LYS A 32 -19.79 18.09 -7.50
CA LYS A 32 -21.21 17.84 -7.21
C LYS A 32 -21.80 19.06 -6.53
N GLY A 33 -23.11 19.26 -6.66
CA GLY A 33 -23.78 20.40 -6.05
C GLY A 33 -23.64 20.53 -4.54
N ASN A 34 -23.32 19.43 -3.84
CA ASN A 34 -23.07 19.39 -2.40
C ASN A 34 -21.59 19.42 -2.01
N ASP A 35 -20.67 19.57 -2.96
CA ASP A 35 -19.25 19.73 -2.64
C ASP A 35 -19.03 21.12 -1.99
N PRO A 36 -18.18 21.22 -0.97
CA PRO A 36 -17.93 22.48 -0.25
C PRO A 36 -17.50 23.62 -1.16
N GLU A 37 -16.72 23.32 -2.19
CA GLU A 37 -16.21 24.31 -3.14
C GLU A 37 -17.34 24.91 -4.00
N VAL A 38 -18.39 24.12 -4.29
CA VAL A 38 -19.58 24.58 -5.00
C VAL A 38 -20.48 25.39 -4.07
N LEU A 39 -20.66 24.92 -2.83
CA LEU A 39 -21.46 25.62 -1.82
C LEU A 39 -20.87 27.00 -1.47
N ASN A 40 -19.53 27.10 -1.50
CA ASN A 40 -18.81 28.35 -1.24
C ASN A 40 -18.65 29.24 -2.48
N GLY A 41 -19.19 28.82 -3.64
CA GLY A 41 -19.16 29.61 -4.88
C GLY A 41 -17.82 29.64 -5.62
N HIS A 42 -16.87 28.78 -5.23
CA HIS A 42 -15.55 28.71 -5.87
C HIS A 42 -15.57 27.92 -7.18
N HIS A 43 -16.48 26.96 -7.30
CA HIS A 43 -16.66 26.11 -8.49
C HIS A 43 -18.14 25.90 -8.80
N GLN A 44 -18.43 25.48 -10.03
CA GLN A 44 -19.79 25.13 -10.45
C GLN A 44 -20.03 23.63 -10.42
N SER A 45 -21.26 23.21 -10.14
CA SER A 45 -21.67 21.81 -10.25
C SER A 45 -21.49 21.33 -11.69
N GLY A 46 -20.85 20.18 -11.88
CA GLY A 46 -20.52 19.61 -13.19
C GLY A 46 -19.17 20.03 -13.76
N GLU A 47 -18.50 21.04 -13.19
CA GLU A 47 -17.13 21.43 -13.54
C GLU A 47 -16.13 20.30 -13.24
N ILE A 48 -15.09 20.15 -14.08
CA ILE A 48 -14.07 19.11 -13.90
C ILE A 48 -13.14 19.50 -12.74
N LYS A 49 -12.91 18.57 -11.82
CA LYS A 49 -11.92 18.75 -10.73
C LYS A 49 -10.52 18.71 -11.29
N HIS A 50 -9.69 19.68 -10.94
CA HIS A 50 -8.29 19.73 -11.34
C HIS A 50 -7.46 18.60 -10.68
N GLY A 51 -6.39 18.19 -11.36
CA GLY A 51 -5.46 17.18 -10.89
C GLY A 51 -5.75 15.76 -11.38
N ASN A 52 -4.99 14.78 -10.86
CA ASN A 52 -5.17 13.38 -11.20
C ASN A 52 -6.31 12.78 -10.38
N ASN A 53 -7.47 12.65 -11.01
CA ASN A 53 -8.70 12.14 -10.40
C ASN A 53 -9.09 10.74 -10.90
N MET A 54 -8.14 10.01 -11.49
CA MET A 54 -8.41 8.66 -12.00
C MET A 54 -8.87 7.73 -10.88
N HIS A 55 -9.97 7.02 -11.12
CA HIS A 55 -10.55 6.09 -10.16
C HIS A 55 -11.30 4.96 -10.86
N VAL A 56 -11.55 3.90 -10.12
CA VAL A 56 -12.24 2.70 -10.64
C VAL A 56 -13.56 2.51 -9.90
N HIS A 57 -14.63 2.33 -10.66
CA HIS A 57 -15.90 1.84 -10.15
C HIS A 57 -15.98 0.34 -10.35
N VAL A 58 -16.28 -0.39 -9.28
CA VAL A 58 -16.48 -1.84 -9.35
C VAL A 58 -17.86 -2.16 -8.82
N ILE A 59 -18.68 -2.79 -9.66
CA ILE A 59 -19.98 -3.33 -9.28
C ILE A 59 -19.83 -4.83 -9.17
N VAL A 60 -20.20 -5.38 -8.02
CA VAL A 60 -20.13 -6.82 -7.75
C VAL A 60 -21.53 -7.37 -7.54
N SER A 61 -21.82 -8.51 -8.16
CA SER A 61 -23.07 -9.22 -7.93
C SER A 61 -23.26 -9.56 -6.46
N ARG A 62 -24.50 -9.59 -6.00
CA ARG A 62 -24.86 -10.02 -4.63
C ARG A 62 -24.82 -11.54 -4.43
N LYS A 63 -24.50 -12.29 -5.47
CA LYS A 63 -24.31 -13.74 -5.46
C LYS A 63 -23.05 -14.10 -6.18
N ASP A 64 -22.48 -15.24 -5.82
CA ASP A 64 -21.35 -15.85 -6.51
C ASP A 64 -21.73 -16.28 -7.94
N GLN A 65 -20.74 -16.67 -8.74
CA GLN A 65 -20.92 -17.11 -10.12
C GLN A 65 -21.88 -18.30 -10.23
N THR A 66 -21.93 -19.17 -9.23
CA THR A 66 -22.84 -20.33 -9.21
C THR A 66 -24.26 -19.99 -8.79
N ASN A 67 -24.51 -18.73 -8.38
CA ASN A 67 -25.76 -18.22 -7.87
C ASN A 67 -26.26 -18.89 -6.55
N LYS A 68 -25.39 -19.64 -5.88
CA LYS A 68 -25.69 -20.40 -4.65
C LYS A 68 -25.30 -19.63 -3.39
N ILE A 69 -24.18 -18.93 -3.41
CA ILE A 69 -23.66 -18.21 -2.25
C ILE A 69 -24.09 -16.74 -2.30
N LYS A 70 -24.78 -16.27 -1.29
CA LYS A 70 -25.11 -14.85 -1.14
C LYS A 70 -23.89 -14.11 -0.60
N LEU A 71 -23.38 -13.12 -1.34
CA LEU A 71 -22.18 -12.34 -1.00
C LEU A 71 -22.48 -11.18 -0.05
N SER A 72 -23.73 -10.81 0.10
CA SER A 72 -24.14 -9.69 0.95
C SER A 72 -25.51 -9.97 1.57
N PRO A 73 -25.61 -10.99 2.43
CA PRO A 73 -26.90 -11.42 2.98
C PRO A 73 -27.56 -10.34 3.84
N MET A 74 -26.79 -9.45 4.46
CA MET A 74 -27.25 -8.42 5.41
C MET A 74 -26.67 -7.05 5.04
N ALA A 75 -26.83 -6.64 3.78
CA ALA A 75 -26.21 -5.41 3.23
C ALA A 75 -26.64 -4.11 3.95
N SER A 76 -27.76 -4.10 4.65
CA SER A 76 -28.25 -2.94 5.41
C SER A 76 -27.65 -2.83 6.81
N GLU A 77 -27.06 -3.90 7.35
CA GLU A 77 -26.42 -3.83 8.66
C GLU A 77 -25.05 -3.17 8.57
N ARG A 78 -24.78 -2.26 9.50
CA ARG A 78 -23.43 -1.72 9.68
C ARG A 78 -22.56 -2.83 10.25
N GLY A 79 -21.45 -3.14 9.58
CA GLY A 79 -20.62 -4.32 9.79
C GLY A 79 -19.84 -4.43 11.10
N ASP A 80 -20.28 -3.76 12.14
CA ASP A 80 -19.51 -3.63 13.38
C ASP A 80 -20.25 -4.25 14.60
N THR A 81 -21.25 -5.08 14.35
CA THR A 81 -21.92 -5.77 15.45
C THR A 81 -21.39 -7.20 15.58
N ASP A 82 -20.39 -7.36 16.43
CA ASP A 82 -19.92 -8.67 16.95
C ASP A 82 -20.99 -9.38 17.79
N ASN A 83 -22.20 -8.83 17.86
CA ASN A 83 -23.28 -9.27 18.74
C ASN A 83 -24.19 -10.35 18.12
N ALA A 84 -23.86 -10.86 16.95
CA ALA A 84 -24.65 -11.93 16.36
C ALA A 84 -24.10 -13.30 16.76
N MET A 85 -24.89 -14.03 17.52
CA MET A 85 -24.59 -15.43 17.85
C MET A 85 -25.31 -16.35 16.87
N LEU A 86 -24.61 -17.30 16.30
CA LEU A 86 -25.20 -18.36 15.50
C LEU A 86 -24.63 -19.70 15.95
N ASN A 87 -25.49 -20.57 16.44
CA ASN A 87 -25.11 -21.86 17.03
C ASN A 87 -24.04 -21.73 18.12
N GLY A 88 -24.18 -20.73 19.02
CA GLY A 88 -23.27 -20.49 20.12
C GLY A 88 -21.88 -19.87 19.72
N LYS A 89 -21.67 -19.53 18.44
CA LYS A 89 -20.46 -18.85 17.96
C LYS A 89 -20.78 -17.41 17.60
N ALA A 90 -19.93 -16.49 18.03
CA ALA A 90 -19.99 -15.11 17.58
C ALA A 90 -19.77 -15.05 16.07
N VAL A 91 -20.62 -14.35 15.35
CA VAL A 91 -20.51 -14.16 13.91
C VAL A 91 -20.61 -12.68 13.60
N GLN A 92 -19.69 -12.19 12.80
CA GLN A 92 -19.74 -10.85 12.29
C GLN A 92 -20.86 -10.75 11.24
N ARG A 93 -21.78 -9.81 11.43
CA ARG A 93 -22.81 -9.46 10.44
C ARG A 93 -22.37 -8.21 9.69
N GLY A 94 -22.73 -8.14 8.41
CA GLY A 94 -22.45 -6.99 7.58
C GLY A 94 -21.03 -6.97 6.98
N PHE A 95 -20.71 -5.88 6.31
CA PHE A 95 -19.45 -5.71 5.58
C PHE A 95 -18.38 -5.08 6.45
N ASN A 96 -17.29 -5.80 6.68
CA ASN A 96 -16.13 -5.28 7.39
C ASN A 96 -15.32 -4.34 6.48
N ARG A 97 -15.65 -3.05 6.53
CA ARG A 97 -15.03 -2.01 5.72
C ARG A 97 -13.55 -1.83 6.03
N MET A 98 -13.17 -1.96 7.29
CA MET A 98 -11.78 -1.84 7.74
C MET A 98 -10.91 -2.92 7.12
N ALA A 99 -11.27 -4.17 7.36
CA ALA A 99 -10.57 -5.32 6.78
C ALA A 99 -10.57 -5.31 5.23
N PHE A 100 -11.63 -4.79 4.61
CA PHE A 100 -11.67 -4.61 3.16
C PHE A 100 -10.61 -3.59 2.70
N SER A 101 -10.53 -2.44 3.34
CA SER A 101 -9.59 -1.37 2.98
C SER A 101 -8.14 -1.84 3.13
N GLU A 102 -7.80 -2.50 4.24
CA GLU A 102 -6.47 -3.06 4.47
C GLU A 102 -6.11 -4.13 3.43
N LYS A 103 -7.01 -5.08 3.17
CA LYS A 103 -6.77 -6.12 2.16
C LYS A 103 -6.68 -5.56 0.75
N ALA A 104 -7.44 -4.53 0.41
CA ALA A 104 -7.36 -3.86 -0.88
C ALA A 104 -6.03 -3.13 -1.05
N GLU A 105 -5.56 -2.43 -0.02
CA GLU A 105 -4.26 -1.78 0.04
C GLU A 105 -3.12 -2.79 -0.17
N HIS A 106 -3.10 -3.87 0.61
CA HIS A 106 -2.09 -4.93 0.44
C HIS A 106 -2.13 -5.62 -0.93
N ALA A 107 -3.31 -5.77 -1.51
CA ALA A 107 -3.44 -6.33 -2.86
C ALA A 107 -2.86 -5.39 -3.92
N PHE A 108 -3.08 -4.08 -3.77
CA PHE A 108 -2.49 -3.05 -4.64
C PHE A 108 -0.96 -3.05 -4.51
N ASP A 109 -0.44 -2.97 -3.30
CA ASP A 109 1.00 -2.91 -3.04
C ASP A 109 1.74 -4.10 -3.63
N ARG A 110 1.15 -5.30 -3.50
CA ARG A 110 1.71 -6.53 -4.09
C ARG A 110 1.61 -6.55 -5.61
N ALA A 111 0.50 -6.08 -6.20
CA ALA A 111 0.31 -6.10 -7.64
C ALA A 111 1.25 -5.14 -8.38
N PHE A 112 1.63 -4.03 -7.75
CA PHE A 112 2.46 -2.99 -8.33
C PHE A 112 3.86 -2.89 -7.71
N ASP A 113 4.24 -3.83 -6.84
CA ASP A 113 5.47 -3.77 -6.02
C ASP A 113 5.67 -2.41 -5.35
N TYR A 114 4.55 -1.84 -4.89
CA TYR A 114 4.56 -0.50 -4.31
C TYR A 114 5.05 -0.54 -2.87
N LYS A 115 6.14 0.16 -2.59
CA LYS A 115 6.76 0.27 -1.25
C LYS A 115 6.10 1.41 -0.47
N ARG A 116 4.99 1.09 0.18
CA ARG A 116 4.20 2.05 0.95
C ARG A 116 4.92 2.47 2.22
N ASN A 117 5.01 3.77 2.45
CA ASN A 117 5.39 4.30 3.75
C ASN A 117 4.26 4.09 4.75
N ILE A 118 4.62 3.82 6.02
CA ILE A 118 3.62 3.53 7.05
C ILE A 118 2.60 4.66 7.22
N ASN A 119 3.03 5.93 7.11
CA ASN A 119 2.16 7.11 7.21
C ASN A 119 1.16 7.26 6.05
N GLN A 120 1.30 6.46 4.99
CA GLN A 120 0.37 6.37 3.87
C GLN A 120 -0.56 5.17 3.98
N SER A 121 -0.34 4.27 4.96
CA SER A 121 -1.15 3.09 5.14
C SER A 121 -2.53 3.43 5.69
N PHE A 122 -3.52 2.65 5.28
CA PHE A 122 -4.89 2.80 5.77
C PHE A 122 -4.95 2.67 7.29
N SER A 123 -4.26 1.70 7.87
CA SER A 123 -4.28 1.50 9.32
C SER A 123 -3.68 2.68 10.08
N TYR A 124 -2.55 3.24 9.60
CA TYR A 124 -1.98 4.46 10.19
C TYR A 124 -2.95 5.64 10.14
N LEU A 125 -3.47 5.95 8.95
CA LEU A 125 -4.37 7.09 8.75
C LEU A 125 -5.67 6.95 9.55
N ASN A 126 -6.19 5.73 9.63
CA ASN A 126 -7.39 5.45 10.41
C ASN A 126 -7.13 5.58 11.92
N THR A 127 -6.01 5.04 12.44
CA THR A 127 -5.63 5.16 13.85
C THR A 127 -5.35 6.61 14.21
N MET A 128 -4.67 7.37 13.36
CA MET A 128 -4.42 8.80 13.60
C MET A 128 -5.70 9.63 13.66
N LYS A 129 -6.75 9.22 12.93
CA LYS A 129 -8.04 9.93 12.90
C LYS A 129 -8.99 9.50 14.01
N HIS A 130 -9.02 8.24 14.38
CA HIS A 130 -10.05 7.65 15.24
C HIS A 130 -9.51 6.92 16.46
N GLY A 131 -8.20 6.63 16.50
CA GLY A 131 -7.57 5.90 17.60
C GLY A 131 -7.42 6.75 18.86
N ASN A 132 -7.27 6.09 19.99
CA ASN A 132 -6.93 6.74 21.25
C ASN A 132 -5.46 7.21 21.27
N SER A 133 -5.09 8.01 22.28
CA SER A 133 -3.75 8.59 22.38
C SER A 133 -2.63 7.54 22.45
N GLN A 134 -2.89 6.38 23.05
CA GLN A 134 -1.91 5.29 23.14
C GLN A 134 -1.68 4.61 21.79
N GLU A 135 -2.76 4.35 21.05
CA GLU A 135 -2.70 3.79 19.70
C GLU A 135 -2.00 4.75 18.72
N GLN A 136 -2.34 6.03 18.77
CA GLN A 136 -1.67 7.06 17.97
C GLN A 136 -0.17 7.15 18.29
N ALA A 137 0.21 7.09 19.57
CA ALA A 137 1.62 7.09 19.98
C ALA A 137 2.37 5.85 19.47
N ALA A 138 1.73 4.68 19.48
CA ALA A 138 2.30 3.45 18.94
C ALA A 138 2.57 3.57 17.43
N MET A 139 1.60 4.12 16.66
CA MET A 139 1.76 4.34 15.22
C MET A 139 2.88 5.33 14.89
N ARG A 140 3.02 6.41 15.65
CA ARG A 140 4.13 7.37 15.48
C ARG A 140 5.50 6.73 15.77
N LYS A 141 5.59 5.84 16.74
CA LYS A 141 6.83 5.07 17.00
C LYS A 141 7.18 4.17 15.82
N MET A 142 6.20 3.51 15.22
CA MET A 142 6.40 2.68 14.03
C MET A 142 6.88 3.51 12.84
N GLU A 143 6.31 4.69 12.61
CA GLU A 143 6.72 5.61 11.55
C GLU A 143 8.19 6.04 11.72
N ILE A 144 8.59 6.45 12.93
CA ILE A 144 9.98 6.82 13.23
C ILE A 144 10.93 5.63 13.02
N SER A 145 10.52 4.42 13.42
CA SER A 145 11.31 3.21 13.22
C SER A 145 11.53 2.90 11.74
N GLN A 146 10.48 2.98 10.93
CA GLN A 146 10.58 2.78 9.47
C GLN A 146 11.50 3.83 8.82
N ALA A 147 11.36 5.10 9.19
CA ALA A 147 12.19 6.18 8.66
C ALA A 147 13.68 5.94 8.97
N ARG A 148 14.02 5.47 10.18
CA ARG A 148 15.40 5.11 10.56
C ARG A 148 15.94 3.95 9.73
N GLN A 149 15.14 2.89 9.53
CA GLN A 149 15.53 1.74 8.71
C GLN A 149 15.82 2.17 7.26
N THR A 150 14.94 2.94 6.66
CA THR A 150 15.13 3.45 5.29
C THR A 150 16.41 4.29 5.17
N THR A 151 16.69 5.13 6.16
CA THR A 151 17.93 5.95 6.17
C THR A 151 19.17 5.07 6.28
N MET A 152 19.16 4.04 7.12
CA MET A 152 20.28 3.10 7.27
C MET A 152 20.51 2.29 5.99
N GLU A 153 19.46 1.81 5.33
CA GLU A 153 19.53 1.09 4.07
C GLU A 153 20.14 1.95 2.96
N GLN A 154 19.72 3.22 2.85
CA GLN A 154 20.26 4.17 1.90
C GLN A 154 21.75 4.49 2.17
N ALA A 155 22.14 4.60 3.43
CA ALA A 155 23.53 4.81 3.82
C ALA A 155 24.41 3.60 3.44
N ASN A 156 23.93 2.38 3.68
CA ASN A 156 24.62 1.15 3.33
C ASN A 156 24.76 0.98 1.81
N GLN A 157 23.75 1.30 1.03
CA GLN A 157 23.82 1.27 -0.43
C GLN A 157 24.84 2.27 -0.97
N LYS A 158 24.89 3.50 -0.42
CA LYS A 158 25.91 4.49 -0.80
C LYS A 158 27.34 4.04 -0.48
N ASN A 159 27.54 3.34 0.63
CA ASN A 159 28.85 2.83 1.00
C ASN A 159 29.28 1.67 0.09
N GLN A 160 28.37 0.78 -0.29
CA GLN A 160 28.66 -0.32 -1.23
C GLN A 160 29.04 0.21 -2.63
N THR A 161 28.33 1.22 -3.15
CA THR A 161 28.67 1.85 -4.44
C THR A 161 29.99 2.60 -4.38
N ARG A 162 30.40 3.13 -3.25
CA ARG A 162 31.74 3.75 -3.08
C ARG A 162 32.86 2.73 -3.07
N THR A 163 32.65 1.57 -2.47
CA THR A 163 33.68 0.51 -2.38
C THR A 163 33.92 -0.18 -3.73
N THR A 164 32.91 -0.24 -4.60
CA THR A 164 33.04 -0.79 -5.96
C THR A 164 33.58 0.20 -6.99
N ALA A 165 33.69 1.48 -6.63
CA ALA A 165 34.17 2.56 -7.49
C ALA A 165 35.65 2.99 -7.23
N ILE A 166 36.47 2.16 -6.55
CA ILE A 166 37.90 2.38 -6.46
C ILE A 166 38.53 1.78 -7.73
N PRO A 167 39.01 2.59 -8.69
CA PRO A 167 39.67 2.03 -9.86
C PRO A 167 41.03 1.48 -9.47
N ASP A 168 41.41 0.38 -10.08
CA ASP A 168 42.68 -0.36 -10.06
C ASP A 168 43.86 0.49 -10.62
N GLN A 169 44.04 1.75 -10.20
CA GLN A 169 45.08 2.63 -10.67
C GLN A 169 46.23 2.84 -9.69
N GLU A 170 46.22 2.33 -8.48
CA GLU A 170 47.33 2.51 -7.54
C GLU A 170 48.35 1.35 -7.53
N LEU A 171 48.24 0.35 -8.39
CA LEU A 171 49.19 -0.79 -8.44
C LEU A 171 50.27 -0.68 -9.52
N LYS A 172 50.37 0.45 -10.23
CA LYS A 172 51.42 0.63 -11.31
C LYS A 172 52.57 1.53 -10.97
N ILE A 173 52.73 2.05 -9.76
CA ILE A 173 53.83 3.01 -9.43
C ILE A 173 54.95 2.40 -8.57
N LYS A 174 54.96 1.09 -8.29
CA LYS A 174 56.02 0.44 -7.50
C LYS A 174 56.87 -0.56 -8.28
N GLY A 175 56.91 -0.48 -9.61
CA GLY A 175 57.66 -1.45 -10.46
C GLY A 175 58.84 -0.93 -11.24
N GLU A 176 59.17 0.37 -11.21
CA GLU A 176 60.27 0.93 -12.05
C GLU A 176 61.29 1.73 -11.26
N GLU A 177 61.91 1.14 -10.24
CA GLU A 177 63.17 1.67 -9.69
C GLU A 177 64.03 0.51 -9.19
N LYS A 178 64.62 -0.26 -10.11
CA LYS A 178 65.86 -1.03 -9.91
C LYS A 178 66.32 -1.62 -11.24
N ASN A 179 66.98 -0.83 -12.05
CA ASN A 179 68.03 -1.33 -12.95
C ASN A 179 68.76 -0.12 -13.57
N GLY A 180 69.96 0.07 -13.17
CA GLY A 180 70.82 1.02 -13.85
C GLY A 180 71.90 1.53 -12.95
N SER A 181 72.93 0.78 -12.65
CA SER A 181 74.29 1.26 -12.63
C SER A 181 75.28 0.14 -12.36
N SER A 182 75.87 -0.34 -13.40
CA SER A 182 77.19 -0.95 -13.37
C SER A 182 77.87 -0.60 -14.68
N SER A 183 78.78 0.32 -14.68
CA SER A 183 79.78 0.49 -15.69
C SER A 183 81.08 0.87 -15.01
N GLU A 184 81.90 -0.04 -14.98
CA GLU A 184 83.32 -0.21 -15.10
C GLU A 184 84.13 1.02 -15.42
N LEU A 185 85.13 1.21 -14.60
CA LEU A 185 86.33 1.97 -14.88
C LEU A 185 87.46 0.99 -15.15
N SER A 186 88.08 1.11 -16.31
CA SER A 186 89.46 0.64 -16.61
C SER A 186 90.19 1.65 -17.33
N ILE A 187 91.34 2.01 -16.71
CA ILE A 187 92.56 2.64 -17.16
C ILE A 187 92.51 4.06 -17.61
#